data_3dd11e6d57692a3d59906a2a7be43608
#
_entry.id   3dd11e6d57692a3d59906a2a7be43608
#
_cell.length_a   1.000
_cell.length_b   1.000
_cell.length_c   1.000
_cell.angle_alpha   90.00
_cell.angle_beta   90.00
_cell.angle_gamma   90.00
#
_symmetry.space_group_name_H-M   'P 1'
#
loop_
_entity.id
_entity.type
_entity.pdbx_description
1 polymer ?
#
loop_
_entity_poly.entity_id
_entity_poly.type
_entity_poly.pdbx_seq_one_letter_code
_entity_poly.pdbx_strand_id
1 'polypeptide(L)'
;MSIEFTEESYKNFGKCIVMDNGICTLKITVDVGPRVIYYAMNGMENMLKEDINRDTVRDSEDIRKFFDTTENWYIYGGHRLWTSPEAWPDSYTPDNSPVDYKIEGNTITLTPEPRTKVGEQHVMTVTLDENSTLVTIGHKVINISDRELKLAPWCLTVADKGGVEIIPQCKKKTGLLSNRRLVIWEYTDIQDERFYVSDDYITLRQTDKNRSFKVGMNNEDGWCAYLNKGQLFRKFFSFDEKAEYPDYGCNYETFTDPFIMEIETLGALRTLKPGECSDYEERWDLRACSDSFNPRDNADIDRFVKANIN
;
A
#
# COMPACT_ATOMS: atom_id res chain seq x y z
N MET A 1 8.53 24.42 -9.08
CA MET A 1 7.18 25.02 -9.46
C MET A 1 6.30 24.80 -8.25
N SER A 2 5.34 25.72 -7.99
CA SER A 2 4.38 25.49 -6.89
C SER A 2 3.43 24.35 -7.28
N ILE A 3 3.02 23.57 -6.29
CA ILE A 3 2.02 22.51 -6.50
C ILE A 3 0.66 23.17 -6.74
N GLU A 4 -0.02 22.77 -7.79
CA GLU A 4 -1.39 23.15 -8.05
C GLU A 4 -2.34 22.14 -7.39
N PHE A 5 -3.29 22.67 -6.60
CA PHE A 5 -4.37 21.89 -6.02
C PHE A 5 -5.66 22.25 -6.73
N THR A 6 -6.35 21.28 -7.30
CA THR A 6 -7.65 21.46 -7.93
C THR A 6 -8.62 20.39 -7.47
N GLU A 7 -9.93 20.68 -7.57
CA GLU A 7 -10.99 19.71 -7.38
C GLU A 7 -11.50 19.23 -8.73
N GLU A 8 -11.71 17.94 -8.90
CA GLU A 8 -12.38 17.39 -10.09
C GLU A 8 -13.34 16.27 -9.70
N SER A 9 -14.36 16.04 -10.52
CA SER A 9 -15.15 14.81 -10.50
C SER A 9 -14.40 13.75 -11.31
N TYR A 10 -13.91 12.71 -10.64
CA TYR A 10 -13.05 11.73 -11.28
C TYR A 10 -13.74 10.36 -11.40
N LYS A 11 -14.10 10.00 -12.62
CA LYS A 11 -14.78 8.73 -12.96
C LYS A 11 -15.99 8.50 -12.05
N ASN A 12 -16.08 7.35 -11.39
CA ASN A 12 -17.13 7.02 -10.44
C ASN A 12 -16.66 7.07 -8.97
N PHE A 13 -15.54 7.73 -8.71
CA PHE A 13 -15.03 7.95 -7.35
C PHE A 13 -15.59 9.24 -6.72
N GLY A 14 -16.38 10.02 -7.46
CA GLY A 14 -16.86 11.32 -7.02
C GLY A 14 -15.78 12.40 -7.07
N LYS A 15 -15.80 13.29 -6.11
CA LYS A 15 -14.81 14.36 -5.98
C LYS A 15 -13.45 13.80 -5.59
N CYS A 16 -12.43 14.27 -6.30
CA CYS A 16 -11.02 14.05 -5.97
C CYS A 16 -10.29 15.38 -5.85
N ILE A 17 -9.31 15.42 -4.96
CA ILE A 17 -8.32 16.49 -4.92
C ILE A 17 -7.15 16.06 -5.81
N VAL A 18 -6.83 16.90 -6.77
CA VAL A 18 -5.67 16.73 -7.67
C VAL A 18 -4.51 17.53 -7.11
N MET A 19 -3.34 16.91 -7.03
CA MET A 19 -2.05 17.54 -6.74
C MET A 19 -1.17 17.39 -7.97
N ASP A 20 -0.77 18.48 -8.60
CA ASP A 20 0.08 18.50 -9.80
C ASP A 20 1.25 19.48 -9.60
N ASN A 21 2.47 19.03 -9.85
CA ASN A 21 3.68 19.85 -9.80
C ASN A 21 4.32 20.06 -11.19
N GLY A 22 3.62 19.68 -12.26
CA GLY A 22 4.12 19.73 -13.65
C GLY A 22 5.04 18.54 -14.03
N ILE A 23 5.38 17.66 -13.08
CA ILE A 23 6.21 16.47 -13.30
C ILE A 23 5.38 15.21 -13.14
N CYS A 24 4.55 15.16 -12.10
CA CYS A 24 3.62 14.07 -11.84
C CYS A 24 2.30 14.61 -11.26
N THR A 25 1.28 13.79 -11.38
CA THR A 25 -0.07 14.08 -10.88
C THR A 25 -0.49 12.99 -9.90
N LEU A 26 -1.07 13.40 -8.76
CA LEU A 26 -1.83 12.54 -7.86
C LEU A 26 -3.30 12.95 -7.87
N LYS A 27 -4.20 11.97 -7.66
CA LYS A 27 -5.61 12.24 -7.37
C LYS A 27 -6.01 11.47 -6.11
N ILE A 28 -6.64 12.17 -5.20
CA ILE A 28 -7.01 11.65 -3.89
C ILE A 28 -8.52 11.75 -3.75
N THR A 29 -9.18 10.64 -3.49
CA THR A 29 -10.64 10.60 -3.31
C THR A 29 -11.05 11.26 -2.00
N VAL A 30 -12.12 12.05 -2.03
CA VAL A 30 -12.69 12.73 -0.86
C VAL A 30 -14.22 12.56 -0.73
N ASP A 31 -14.89 11.96 -1.70
CA ASP A 31 -16.28 11.54 -1.55
C ASP A 31 -16.40 10.10 -1.01
N VAL A 32 -15.32 9.34 -1.09
CA VAL A 32 -15.14 7.99 -0.55
C VAL A 32 -13.71 7.79 -0.07
N GLY A 33 -13.47 6.87 0.84
CA GLY A 33 -12.13 6.45 1.23
C GLY A 33 -11.61 7.07 2.52
N PRO A 34 -10.43 7.73 2.52
CA PRO A 34 -9.61 8.24 1.41
C PRO A 34 -8.80 7.18 0.65
N ARG A 35 -8.50 7.49 -0.63
CA ARG A 35 -7.57 6.73 -1.48
C ARG A 35 -6.66 7.67 -2.26
N VAL A 36 -5.36 7.42 -2.31
CA VAL A 36 -4.57 7.93 -3.43
C VAL A 36 -4.89 7.04 -4.61
N ILE A 37 -5.83 7.46 -5.47
CA ILE A 37 -6.39 6.62 -6.52
C ILE A 37 -5.62 6.73 -7.85
N TYR A 38 -4.85 7.79 -8.00
CA TYR A 38 -4.06 8.04 -9.20
C TYR A 38 -2.66 8.53 -8.81
N TYR A 39 -1.64 7.98 -9.45
CA TYR A 39 -0.27 8.44 -9.37
C TYR A 39 0.47 8.08 -10.65
N ALA A 40 0.88 9.08 -11.41
CA ALA A 40 1.59 8.93 -12.68
C ALA A 40 2.52 10.12 -12.95
N MET A 41 3.61 9.87 -13.67
CA MET A 41 4.35 10.95 -14.32
C MET A 41 3.46 11.58 -15.40
N ASN A 42 3.57 12.89 -15.60
CA ASN A 42 2.74 13.60 -16.57
C ASN A 42 2.95 13.04 -17.98
N GLY A 43 1.84 12.73 -18.66
CA GLY A 43 1.83 12.08 -19.96
C GLY A 43 1.96 10.56 -19.94
N MET A 44 2.05 9.92 -18.77
CA MET A 44 2.09 8.48 -18.61
C MET A 44 0.79 7.94 -17.97
N GLU A 45 0.62 6.62 -17.98
CA GLU A 45 -0.56 5.96 -17.43
C GLU A 45 -0.49 5.85 -15.89
N ASN A 46 -1.67 5.79 -15.26
CA ASN A 46 -1.78 5.55 -13.82
C ASN A 46 -1.09 4.25 -13.42
N MET A 47 -0.23 4.34 -12.41
CA MET A 47 0.44 3.18 -11.81
C MET A 47 -0.49 2.39 -10.87
N LEU A 48 -1.48 3.06 -10.30
CA LEU A 48 -2.38 2.48 -9.32
C LEU A 48 -3.62 1.88 -9.97
N LYS A 49 -4.18 0.87 -9.33
CA LYS A 49 -5.44 0.26 -9.72
C LYS A 49 -6.60 1.21 -9.46
N GLU A 50 -7.50 1.29 -10.42
CA GLU A 50 -8.80 1.95 -10.32
C GLU A 50 -9.90 0.91 -10.52
N ASP A 51 -10.62 0.56 -9.48
CA ASP A 51 -11.77 -0.37 -9.57
C ASP A 51 -13.04 0.41 -9.95
N ILE A 52 -13.05 0.85 -11.21
CA ILE A 52 -14.11 1.73 -11.76
C ILE A 52 -15.48 1.06 -11.69
N ASN A 53 -15.56 -0.25 -11.91
CA ASN A 53 -16.81 -0.97 -11.95
C ASN A 53 -17.27 -1.46 -10.57
N ARG A 54 -16.47 -1.26 -9.51
CA ARG A 54 -16.72 -1.87 -8.19
C ARG A 54 -16.77 -3.39 -8.23
N ASP A 55 -15.90 -4.00 -9.08
CA ASP A 55 -15.86 -5.44 -9.27
C ASP A 55 -15.36 -6.17 -8.01
N THR A 56 -14.49 -5.53 -7.24
CA THR A 56 -13.97 -6.07 -5.96
C THR A 56 -14.79 -5.53 -4.79
N VAL A 57 -15.81 -6.29 -4.40
CA VAL A 57 -16.75 -5.95 -3.33
C VAL A 57 -16.80 -7.07 -2.29
N ARG A 58 -17.00 -6.69 -1.02
CA ARG A 58 -17.46 -7.59 0.05
C ARG A 58 -18.90 -7.25 0.37
N ASP A 59 -19.81 -7.94 -0.32
CA ASP A 59 -21.24 -7.95 -0.03
C ASP A 59 -21.51 -9.03 1.03
N SER A 60 -21.56 -8.63 2.29
CA SER A 60 -21.67 -9.57 3.41
C SER A 60 -22.66 -9.09 4.48
N GLU A 61 -23.49 -10.02 4.91
CA GLU A 61 -24.42 -9.79 6.03
C GLU A 61 -23.66 -9.55 7.33
N ASP A 62 -22.50 -10.18 7.52
CA ASP A 62 -21.66 -9.99 8.71
C ASP A 62 -21.17 -8.55 8.80
N ILE A 63 -20.67 -7.96 7.69
CA ILE A 63 -20.26 -6.56 7.61
C ILE A 63 -21.44 -5.66 7.96
N ARG A 64 -22.59 -5.85 7.33
CA ARG A 64 -23.77 -5.02 7.57
C ARG A 64 -24.26 -5.10 9.01
N LYS A 65 -24.29 -6.28 9.61
CA LYS A 65 -24.66 -6.46 11.01
C LYS A 65 -23.67 -5.85 11.98
N PHE A 66 -22.38 -6.08 11.75
CA PHE A 66 -21.34 -5.60 12.65
C PHE A 66 -21.25 -4.07 12.68
N PHE A 67 -21.28 -3.45 11.49
CA PHE A 67 -21.19 -2.00 11.38
C PHE A 67 -22.53 -1.27 11.46
N ASP A 68 -23.64 -2.01 11.58
CA ASP A 68 -25.01 -1.45 11.62
C ASP A 68 -25.29 -0.54 10.41
N THR A 69 -25.06 -1.10 9.22
CA THR A 69 -25.14 -0.38 7.94
C THR A 69 -25.82 -1.23 6.87
N THR A 70 -26.26 -0.58 5.78
CA THR A 70 -26.69 -1.24 4.56
C THR A 70 -25.61 -1.29 3.49
N GLU A 71 -24.46 -0.68 3.77
CA GLU A 71 -23.35 -0.52 2.84
C GLU A 71 -22.51 -1.79 2.70
N ASN A 72 -21.90 -1.94 1.54
CA ASN A 72 -20.86 -2.93 1.28
C ASN A 72 -19.47 -2.30 1.43
N TRP A 73 -18.48 -3.13 1.65
CA TRP A 73 -17.09 -2.70 1.51
C TRP A 73 -16.62 -2.85 0.07
N TYR A 74 -15.90 -1.83 -0.44
CA TYR A 74 -15.29 -1.83 -1.77
C TYR A 74 -13.79 -1.58 -1.68
N ILE A 75 -13.01 -2.26 -2.53
CA ILE A 75 -11.56 -2.01 -2.60
C ILE A 75 -11.25 -0.60 -3.12
N TYR A 76 -12.06 -0.07 -4.03
CA TYR A 76 -11.83 1.15 -4.82
C TYR A 76 -10.53 1.11 -5.62
N GLY A 77 -9.45 0.57 -5.07
CA GLY A 77 -8.10 0.56 -5.58
C GLY A 77 -7.22 1.62 -4.93
N GLY A 78 -6.10 1.94 -5.57
CA GLY A 78 -5.18 2.95 -5.04
C GLY A 78 -4.58 2.57 -3.70
N HIS A 79 -4.20 3.57 -2.93
CA HIS A 79 -3.57 3.37 -1.63
C HIS A 79 -4.52 3.71 -0.47
N ARG A 80 -4.53 2.85 0.55
CA ARG A 80 -5.32 3.00 1.77
C ARG A 80 -4.54 2.65 3.03
N LEU A 81 -4.97 3.21 4.15
CA LEU A 81 -4.56 2.81 5.49
C LEU A 81 -5.56 1.80 6.07
N TRP A 82 -5.06 0.68 6.51
CA TRP A 82 -5.74 -0.31 7.35
C TRP A 82 -4.95 -0.55 8.62
N THR A 83 -5.42 -1.50 9.44
CA THR A 83 -4.75 -1.99 10.64
C THR A 83 -4.58 -3.50 10.58
N SER A 84 -3.40 -3.99 10.99
CA SER A 84 -3.07 -5.40 11.14
C SER A 84 -3.05 -5.76 12.62
N PRO A 85 -3.40 -7.02 13.00
CA PRO A 85 -3.75 -8.16 12.13
C PRO A 85 -5.10 -7.99 11.42
N GLU A 86 -5.22 -8.59 10.23
CA GLU A 86 -6.49 -8.65 9.53
C GLU A 86 -7.53 -9.41 10.37
N ALA A 87 -8.73 -8.85 10.52
CA ALA A 87 -9.82 -9.45 11.26
C ALA A 87 -11.15 -9.32 10.50
N TRP A 88 -11.92 -10.40 10.52
CA TRP A 88 -13.25 -10.41 9.93
C TRP A 88 -14.31 -10.18 11.01
N PRO A 89 -15.27 -9.26 10.81
CA PRO A 89 -15.38 -8.30 9.69
C PRO A 89 -14.65 -6.96 9.96
N ASP A 90 -13.94 -6.80 11.06
CA ASP A 90 -13.43 -5.55 11.63
C ASP A 90 -12.60 -4.73 10.63
N SER A 91 -11.73 -5.38 9.84
CA SER A 91 -10.89 -4.72 8.83
C SER A 91 -11.71 -4.13 7.68
N TYR A 92 -12.90 -4.69 7.41
CA TYR A 92 -13.75 -4.37 6.26
C TYR A 92 -14.79 -3.29 6.57
N THR A 93 -14.42 -2.28 7.36
CA THR A 93 -15.27 -1.11 7.59
C THR A 93 -15.62 -0.43 6.27
N PRO A 94 -16.91 -0.30 5.91
CA PRO A 94 -17.29 0.49 4.74
C PRO A 94 -16.86 1.93 4.91
N ASP A 95 -16.17 2.45 3.90
CA ASP A 95 -15.63 3.81 3.86
C ASP A 95 -16.17 4.58 2.65
N ASN A 96 -17.48 4.57 2.52
CA ASN A 96 -18.23 5.11 1.39
C ASN A 96 -18.73 6.56 1.64
N SER A 97 -18.30 7.17 2.74
CA SER A 97 -18.69 8.52 3.14
C SER A 97 -17.63 9.57 2.75
N PRO A 98 -18.03 10.85 2.61
CA PRO A 98 -17.11 11.95 2.40
C PRO A 98 -16.03 12.04 3.50
N VAL A 99 -14.84 12.46 3.08
CA VAL A 99 -13.64 12.60 3.91
C VAL A 99 -13.39 14.06 4.20
N ASP A 100 -13.21 14.41 5.46
CA ASP A 100 -12.72 15.74 5.84
C ASP A 100 -11.26 15.88 5.42
N TYR A 101 -10.92 17.03 4.83
CA TYR A 101 -9.56 17.31 4.42
C TYR A 101 -9.12 18.76 4.66
N LYS A 102 -7.80 18.94 4.81
CA LYS A 102 -7.16 20.24 4.96
C LYS A 102 -5.91 20.29 4.09
N ILE A 103 -5.73 21.38 3.36
CA ILE A 103 -4.54 21.62 2.54
C ILE A 103 -3.68 22.69 3.21
N GLU A 104 -2.40 22.40 3.41
CA GLU A 104 -1.41 23.32 3.99
C GLU A 104 -0.09 23.17 3.22
N GLY A 105 0.32 24.21 2.53
CA GLY A 105 1.51 24.19 1.66
C GLY A 105 1.39 23.15 0.56
N ASN A 106 2.27 22.17 0.56
CA ASN A 106 2.32 21.06 -0.39
C ASN A 106 1.72 19.74 0.16
N THR A 107 0.97 19.83 1.26
CA THR A 107 0.41 18.68 1.98
C THR A 107 -1.09 18.76 2.07
N ILE A 108 -1.76 17.64 1.83
CA ILE A 108 -3.15 17.41 2.18
C ILE A 108 -3.23 16.42 3.35
N THR A 109 -4.02 16.80 4.36
CA THR A 109 -4.38 15.92 5.49
C THR A 109 -5.82 15.45 5.31
N LEU A 110 -6.06 14.16 5.43
CA LEU A 110 -7.33 13.48 5.20
C LEU A 110 -7.77 12.78 6.49
N THR A 111 -8.99 13.07 6.91
CA THR A 111 -9.57 12.50 8.13
C THR A 111 -10.95 11.93 7.80
N PRO A 112 -11.05 10.63 7.51
CA PRO A 112 -12.33 9.95 7.31
C PRO A 112 -13.14 9.89 8.60
N GLU A 113 -14.40 9.49 8.47
CA GLU A 113 -15.24 9.21 9.63
C GLU A 113 -14.56 8.22 10.58
N PRO A 114 -14.75 8.40 11.92
CA PRO A 114 -14.18 7.49 12.90
C PRO A 114 -14.78 6.10 12.79
N ARG A 115 -13.95 5.08 12.84
CA ARG A 115 -14.32 3.66 12.82
C ARG A 115 -14.75 3.23 14.25
N THR A 116 -15.87 3.75 14.73
CA THR A 116 -16.30 3.65 16.12
C THR A 116 -16.51 2.20 16.61
N LYS A 117 -16.96 1.29 15.74
CA LYS A 117 -17.18 -0.12 16.09
C LYS A 117 -15.89 -0.85 16.45
N VAL A 118 -14.77 -0.49 15.79
CA VAL A 118 -13.44 -1.06 16.07
C VAL A 118 -12.61 -0.18 17.00
N GLY A 119 -13.01 1.08 17.20
CA GLY A 119 -12.38 2.00 18.14
C GLY A 119 -11.17 2.76 17.55
N GLU A 120 -11.17 3.01 16.26
CA GLU A 120 -10.05 3.62 15.54
C GLU A 120 -10.45 4.91 14.82
N GLN A 121 -9.56 5.92 14.87
CA GLN A 121 -9.58 7.06 13.96
C GLN A 121 -8.33 7.01 13.09
N HIS A 122 -8.53 6.99 11.79
CA HIS A 122 -7.46 7.05 10.82
C HIS A 122 -7.21 8.50 10.36
N VAL A 123 -5.95 8.83 10.13
CA VAL A 123 -5.54 10.07 9.46
C VAL A 123 -4.47 9.72 8.45
N MET A 124 -4.58 10.26 7.25
CA MET A 124 -3.58 10.12 6.20
C MET A 124 -3.11 11.50 5.75
N THR A 125 -1.80 11.69 5.64
CA THR A 125 -1.22 12.90 5.05
C THR A 125 -0.52 12.54 3.75
N VAL A 126 -0.68 13.37 2.72
CA VAL A 126 -0.01 13.20 1.44
C VAL A 126 0.73 14.49 1.12
N THR A 127 2.03 14.41 1.02
CA THR A 127 2.92 15.53 0.69
C THR A 127 3.59 15.27 -0.65
N LEU A 128 3.43 16.15 -1.62
CA LEU A 128 4.12 16.09 -2.91
C LEU A 128 5.33 17.02 -2.90
N ASP A 129 6.47 16.55 -3.38
CA ASP A 129 7.64 17.39 -3.57
C ASP A 129 7.46 18.33 -4.79
N GLU A 130 7.90 19.57 -4.68
CA GLU A 130 7.69 20.58 -5.73
C GLU A 130 8.50 20.33 -7.02
N ASN A 131 9.61 19.58 -6.93
CA ASN A 131 10.60 19.49 -8.00
C ASN A 131 10.91 18.06 -8.45
N SER A 132 10.18 17.10 -7.94
CA SER A 132 10.36 15.68 -8.28
C SER A 132 9.04 14.92 -8.22
N THR A 133 9.08 13.63 -8.51
CA THR A 133 7.93 12.74 -8.33
C THR A 133 7.76 12.26 -6.89
N LEU A 134 8.62 12.68 -5.95
CA LEU A 134 8.61 12.19 -4.58
C LEU A 134 7.33 12.55 -3.85
N VAL A 135 6.69 11.54 -3.27
CA VAL A 135 5.51 11.65 -2.40
C VAL A 135 5.85 11.07 -1.04
N THR A 136 5.56 11.80 0.02
CA THR A 136 5.61 11.29 1.39
C THR A 136 4.19 11.06 1.88
N ILE A 137 3.90 9.85 2.37
CA ILE A 137 2.59 9.51 2.94
C ILE A 137 2.76 9.17 4.40
N GLY A 138 2.14 9.98 5.25
CA GLY A 138 2.04 9.72 6.68
C GLY A 138 0.71 9.06 7.01
N HIS A 139 0.77 8.06 7.86
CA HIS A 139 -0.37 7.30 8.35
C HIS A 139 -0.41 7.39 9.87
N LYS A 140 -1.58 7.66 10.41
CA LYS A 140 -1.81 7.68 11.85
C LYS A 140 -3.08 6.91 12.19
N VAL A 141 -2.96 6.00 13.15
CA VAL A 141 -4.09 5.31 13.77
C VAL A 141 -4.17 5.75 15.23
N ILE A 142 -5.31 6.30 15.63
CA ILE A 142 -5.58 6.77 16.98
C ILE A 142 -6.58 5.81 17.62
N ASN A 143 -6.28 5.31 18.83
CA ASN A 143 -7.23 4.56 19.62
C ASN A 143 -8.27 5.52 20.23
N ILE A 144 -9.49 5.50 19.72
CA ILE A 144 -10.62 6.29 20.22
C ILE A 144 -11.57 5.48 21.12
N SER A 145 -11.23 4.23 21.41
CA SER A 145 -12.01 3.37 22.32
C SER A 145 -11.64 3.62 23.79
N ASP A 146 -12.35 2.96 24.68
CA ASP A 146 -12.11 2.95 26.14
C ASP A 146 -11.21 1.78 26.61
N ARG A 147 -10.66 0.98 25.67
CA ARG A 147 -9.82 -0.19 25.92
C ARG A 147 -8.48 -0.10 25.20
N GLU A 148 -7.53 -0.92 25.61
CA GLU A 148 -6.28 -1.07 24.84
C GLU A 148 -6.54 -1.79 23.52
N LEU A 149 -5.90 -1.31 22.44
CA LEU A 149 -5.89 -1.94 21.12
C LEU A 149 -4.46 -2.35 20.76
N LYS A 150 -4.25 -3.62 20.40
CA LYS A 150 -2.97 -4.09 19.85
C LYS A 150 -3.07 -4.17 18.34
N LEU A 151 -2.37 -3.28 17.64
CA LEU A 151 -2.45 -3.14 16.20
C LEU A 151 -1.15 -2.58 15.59
N ALA A 152 -1.02 -2.70 14.28
CA ALA A 152 -0.01 -2.03 13.47
C ALA A 152 -0.69 -1.29 12.30
N PRO A 153 -0.21 -0.09 11.90
CA PRO A 153 -0.60 0.50 10.63
C PRO A 153 -0.26 -0.46 9.48
N TRP A 154 -1.23 -0.70 8.61
CA TRP A 154 -1.10 -1.56 7.44
C TRP A 154 -1.44 -0.75 6.19
N CYS A 155 -0.42 -0.49 5.38
CA CYS A 155 -0.46 0.47 4.29
C CYS A 155 -0.49 -0.27 2.96
N LEU A 156 -1.68 -0.41 2.39
CA LEU A 156 -1.92 -1.22 1.20
C LEU A 156 -1.93 -0.33 -0.05
N THR A 157 -0.99 -0.57 -0.95
CA THR A 157 -0.92 0.08 -2.26
C THR A 157 -1.35 -0.91 -3.33
N VAL A 158 -2.54 -0.71 -3.89
CA VAL A 158 -3.05 -1.54 -4.98
C VAL A 158 -2.55 -0.98 -6.29
N ALA A 159 -1.54 -1.62 -6.87
CA ALA A 159 -1.00 -1.29 -8.18
C ALA A 159 -1.83 -1.96 -9.29
N ASP A 160 -1.82 -1.33 -10.47
CA ASP A 160 -2.53 -1.88 -11.62
C ASP A 160 -1.79 -3.10 -12.19
N LYS A 161 -2.54 -3.95 -12.88
CA LYS A 161 -2.08 -5.24 -13.40
C LYS A 161 -0.99 -5.13 -14.46
N GLY A 162 -0.25 -6.22 -14.63
CA GLY A 162 0.67 -6.45 -15.76
C GLY A 162 2.14 -6.19 -15.45
N GLY A 163 2.48 -5.79 -14.24
CA GLY A 163 3.86 -5.49 -13.85
C GLY A 163 4.58 -6.60 -13.10
N VAL A 164 5.78 -6.26 -12.67
CA VAL A 164 6.64 -7.12 -11.86
C VAL A 164 7.18 -6.36 -10.67
N GLU A 165 7.04 -6.96 -9.51
CA GLU A 165 7.55 -6.46 -8.25
C GLU A 165 8.93 -7.03 -7.95
N ILE A 166 9.80 -6.20 -7.35
CA ILE A 166 11.12 -6.56 -6.84
C ILE A 166 11.19 -6.21 -5.36
N ILE A 167 11.54 -7.18 -4.54
CA ILE A 167 11.66 -7.04 -3.09
C ILE A 167 13.07 -7.50 -2.68
N PRO A 168 13.88 -6.70 -1.98
CA PRO A 168 15.19 -7.13 -1.51
C PRO A 168 15.04 -8.17 -0.41
N GLN A 169 15.93 -9.16 -0.39
CA GLN A 169 16.03 -10.09 0.71
C GLN A 169 16.98 -9.56 1.79
N CYS A 170 16.66 -9.83 3.06
CA CYS A 170 17.55 -9.51 4.18
C CYS A 170 18.93 -10.14 3.97
N LYS A 171 19.99 -9.30 4.06
CA LYS A 171 21.40 -9.68 3.90
C LYS A 171 22.17 -9.68 5.22
N LYS A 172 21.50 -9.48 6.36
CA LYS A 172 22.11 -9.43 7.67
C LYS A 172 22.83 -10.75 7.98
N LYS A 173 24.10 -10.65 8.38
CA LYS A 173 24.89 -11.82 8.80
C LYS A 173 24.56 -12.16 10.25
N THR A 174 24.00 -13.32 10.48
CA THR A 174 23.55 -13.80 11.80
C THR A 174 24.37 -15.00 12.32
N GLY A 175 25.41 -15.40 11.60
CA GLY A 175 26.19 -16.61 11.91
C GLY A 175 25.39 -17.88 11.64
N LEU A 176 24.94 -18.54 12.71
CA LEU A 176 24.19 -19.81 12.59
C LEU A 176 22.67 -19.63 12.62
N LEU A 177 22.18 -18.42 12.87
CA LEU A 177 20.75 -18.17 12.98
C LEU A 177 20.15 -17.78 11.61
N SER A 178 18.88 -18.10 11.42
CA SER A 178 18.13 -17.62 10.25
C SER A 178 18.00 -16.10 10.25
N ASN A 179 18.04 -15.49 9.06
CA ASN A 179 17.89 -14.04 8.88
C ASN A 179 16.71 -13.68 7.98
N ARG A 180 16.03 -14.66 7.38
CA ARG A 180 14.92 -14.45 6.44
C ARG A 180 13.67 -15.12 6.94
N ARG A 181 12.54 -14.43 6.80
CA ARG A 181 11.21 -14.98 7.04
C ARG A 181 10.48 -15.02 5.71
N LEU A 182 9.72 -16.07 5.50
CA LEU A 182 8.74 -16.19 4.42
C LEU A 182 7.48 -16.79 5.04
N VAL A 183 6.46 -15.98 5.17
CA VAL A 183 5.15 -16.36 5.69
C VAL A 183 4.21 -16.60 4.53
N ILE A 184 3.45 -17.69 4.57
CA ILE A 184 2.70 -18.22 3.46
C ILE A 184 1.24 -18.36 3.88
N TRP A 185 0.31 -17.73 3.14
CA TRP A 185 -1.13 -17.88 3.34
C TRP A 185 -1.63 -19.22 2.81
N GLU A 186 -2.71 -19.74 3.37
CA GLU A 186 -3.25 -21.09 3.08
C GLU A 186 -3.54 -21.36 1.59
N TYR A 187 -3.89 -20.32 0.85
CA TYR A 187 -4.19 -20.41 -0.58
C TYR A 187 -2.97 -20.24 -1.50
N THR A 188 -1.81 -19.94 -0.93
CA THR A 188 -0.59 -19.67 -1.68
C THR A 188 0.12 -20.97 -2.08
N ASP A 189 0.40 -21.09 -3.37
CA ASP A 189 1.27 -22.12 -3.90
C ASP A 189 2.67 -21.55 -4.12
N ILE A 190 3.64 -21.94 -3.31
CA ILE A 190 5.03 -21.45 -3.41
C ILE A 190 5.73 -21.87 -4.70
N GLN A 191 5.15 -22.81 -5.46
CA GLN A 191 5.65 -23.22 -6.77
C GLN A 191 5.01 -22.40 -7.91
N ASP A 192 4.22 -21.37 -7.58
CA ASP A 192 3.62 -20.51 -8.59
C ASP A 192 4.70 -19.87 -9.47
N GLU A 193 4.55 -20.01 -10.78
CA GLU A 193 5.52 -19.49 -11.75
C GLU A 193 5.68 -17.95 -11.75
N ARG A 194 4.70 -17.23 -11.15
CA ARG A 194 4.77 -15.78 -10.95
C ARG A 194 5.78 -15.39 -9.88
N PHE A 195 6.02 -16.30 -8.94
CA PHE A 195 6.87 -16.10 -7.77
C PHE A 195 8.26 -16.68 -7.99
N TYR A 196 9.29 -15.92 -7.62
CA TYR A 196 10.68 -16.38 -7.67
C TYR A 196 11.47 -15.84 -6.50
N VAL A 197 12.20 -16.70 -5.83
CA VAL A 197 13.09 -16.39 -4.72
C VAL A 197 14.52 -16.65 -5.17
N SER A 198 15.36 -15.64 -5.15
CA SER A 198 16.79 -15.72 -5.45
C SER A 198 17.63 -15.45 -4.19
N ASP A 199 18.95 -15.38 -4.32
CA ASP A 199 19.82 -15.07 -3.19
C ASP A 199 19.65 -13.63 -2.68
N ASP A 200 19.39 -12.67 -3.55
CA ASP A 200 19.35 -11.25 -3.23
C ASP A 200 17.95 -10.66 -3.25
N TYR A 201 17.03 -11.25 -4.02
CA TYR A 201 15.73 -10.66 -4.30
C TYR A 201 14.60 -11.70 -4.34
N ILE A 202 13.41 -11.22 -4.06
CA ILE A 202 12.16 -11.89 -4.38
C ILE A 202 11.51 -11.09 -5.50
N THR A 203 10.93 -11.77 -6.50
CA THR A 203 10.09 -11.14 -7.52
C THR A 203 8.73 -11.80 -7.57
N LEU A 204 7.70 -10.98 -7.79
CA LEU A 204 6.35 -11.44 -8.03
C LEU A 204 5.79 -10.74 -9.28
N ARG A 205 5.34 -11.52 -10.25
CA ARG A 205 4.70 -11.01 -11.46
C ARG A 205 3.19 -11.00 -11.29
N GLN A 206 2.56 -9.89 -11.60
CA GLN A 206 1.12 -9.87 -11.77
C GLN A 206 0.76 -10.35 -13.18
N THR A 207 -0.15 -11.30 -13.27
CA THR A 207 -0.68 -11.87 -14.51
C THR A 207 -2.18 -12.13 -14.36
N ASP A 208 -2.85 -12.48 -15.46
CA ASP A 208 -4.27 -12.88 -15.49
C ASP A 208 -4.54 -14.29 -14.94
N LYS A 209 -3.57 -14.94 -14.32
CA LYS A 209 -3.73 -16.26 -13.71
C LYS A 209 -4.82 -16.23 -12.63
N ASN A 210 -5.87 -16.98 -12.83
CA ASN A 210 -7.03 -17.05 -11.93
C ASN A 210 -6.72 -17.81 -10.63
N ARG A 211 -5.79 -17.26 -9.85
CA ARG A 211 -5.40 -17.76 -8.54
C ARG A 211 -4.81 -16.63 -7.70
N SER A 212 -5.30 -16.49 -6.49
CA SER A 212 -4.70 -15.60 -5.49
C SER A 212 -3.37 -16.15 -4.98
N PHE A 213 -2.47 -15.24 -4.66
CA PHE A 213 -1.15 -15.53 -4.09
C PHE A 213 -0.80 -14.45 -3.07
N LYS A 214 -0.38 -14.82 -1.88
CA LYS A 214 0.12 -13.89 -0.85
C LYS A 214 1.29 -14.48 -0.10
N VAL A 215 2.32 -13.66 0.13
CA VAL A 215 3.44 -13.98 1.03
C VAL A 215 3.82 -12.74 1.83
N GLY A 216 4.33 -12.98 3.04
CA GLY A 216 4.91 -11.95 3.90
C GLY A 216 6.37 -12.22 4.20
N MET A 217 7.14 -11.18 4.52
CA MET A 217 8.57 -11.28 4.79
C MET A 217 9.10 -10.16 5.68
N ASN A 218 10.34 -10.33 6.17
CA ASN A 218 11.11 -9.25 6.75
C ASN A 218 11.90 -8.52 5.66
N ASN A 219 11.45 -7.33 5.29
CA ASN A 219 12.17 -6.45 4.38
C ASN A 219 12.94 -5.39 5.21
N GLU A 220 14.18 -5.70 5.56
CA GLU A 220 15.01 -4.87 6.42
C GLU A 220 15.75 -3.77 5.63
N ASP A 221 15.87 -3.91 4.31
CA ASP A 221 16.45 -2.89 3.43
C ASP A 221 15.49 -1.69 3.23
N GLY A 222 14.21 -1.85 3.55
CA GLY A 222 13.22 -0.77 3.60
C GLY A 222 12.84 -0.20 2.23
N TRP A 223 12.83 -1.03 1.19
CA TRP A 223 12.35 -0.62 -0.13
C TRP A 223 11.70 -1.78 -0.91
N CYS A 224 10.89 -1.43 -1.85
CA CYS A 224 10.43 -2.31 -2.94
C CYS A 224 10.25 -1.51 -4.22
N ALA A 225 10.11 -2.19 -5.34
CA ALA A 225 9.86 -1.54 -6.62
C ALA A 225 8.88 -2.34 -7.47
N TYR A 226 8.07 -1.65 -8.26
CA TYR A 226 7.13 -2.24 -9.21
C TYR A 226 7.32 -1.64 -10.59
N LEU A 227 7.75 -2.44 -11.54
CA LEU A 227 7.93 -2.05 -12.94
C LEU A 227 6.65 -2.34 -13.72
N ASN A 228 6.02 -1.31 -14.24
CA ASN A 228 4.81 -1.44 -15.06
C ASN A 228 4.64 -0.23 -15.98
N LYS A 229 4.04 -0.40 -17.14
CA LYS A 229 3.64 0.69 -18.06
C LYS A 229 4.75 1.69 -18.40
N GLY A 230 6.00 1.22 -18.49
CA GLY A 230 7.15 2.08 -18.77
C GLY A 230 7.56 2.99 -17.61
N GLN A 231 7.05 2.74 -16.41
CA GLN A 231 7.40 3.44 -15.18
C GLN A 231 7.89 2.45 -14.12
N LEU A 232 8.87 2.88 -13.34
CA LEU A 232 9.32 2.21 -12.13
C LEU A 232 8.77 2.97 -10.92
N PHE A 233 7.79 2.37 -10.25
CA PHE A 233 7.32 2.81 -8.94
C PHE A 233 8.27 2.26 -7.89
N ARG A 234 8.79 3.16 -7.00
CA ARG A 234 9.61 2.75 -5.87
C ARG A 234 8.94 3.19 -4.57
N LYS A 235 8.92 2.31 -3.60
CA LYS A 235 8.36 2.55 -2.27
C LYS A 235 9.46 2.34 -1.24
N PHE A 236 9.61 3.29 -0.32
CA PHE A 236 10.61 3.30 0.73
C PHE A 236 9.92 3.43 2.09
N PHE A 237 10.40 2.67 3.06
CA PHE A 237 9.83 2.59 4.41
C PHE A 237 10.88 2.23 5.44
N SER A 238 10.58 2.52 6.71
CA SER A 238 11.50 2.22 7.81
C SER A 238 11.27 0.80 8.37
N PHE A 239 12.34 0.20 8.86
CA PHE A 239 12.34 -1.02 9.64
C PHE A 239 13.02 -0.77 10.99
N ASP A 240 12.38 -1.17 12.08
CA ASP A 240 12.97 -1.16 13.43
C ASP A 240 13.24 -2.61 13.87
N GLU A 241 14.51 -2.99 13.94
CA GLU A 241 14.95 -4.34 14.32
C GLU A 241 14.45 -4.77 15.72
N LYS A 242 14.14 -3.79 16.60
CA LYS A 242 13.72 -4.06 17.98
C LYS A 242 12.19 -4.14 18.13
N ALA A 243 11.47 -3.78 17.09
CA ALA A 243 10.02 -3.80 17.11
C ALA A 243 9.47 -5.20 16.85
N GLU A 244 8.27 -5.47 17.39
CA GLU A 244 7.43 -6.59 16.99
C GLU A 244 6.65 -6.19 15.73
N TYR A 245 6.50 -7.11 14.79
CA TYR A 245 5.68 -6.93 13.59
C TYR A 245 4.59 -8.00 13.53
N PRO A 246 3.45 -7.72 12.90
CA PRO A 246 2.37 -8.70 12.74
C PRO A 246 2.78 -9.89 11.86
N ASP A 247 1.89 -10.85 11.72
CA ASP A 247 2.00 -11.98 10.81
C ASP A 247 3.36 -12.70 10.88
N TYR A 248 3.74 -13.12 12.11
CA TYR A 248 5.01 -13.77 12.44
C TYR A 248 6.27 -12.91 12.16
N GLY A 249 6.12 -11.60 12.19
CA GLY A 249 7.23 -10.64 12.05
C GLY A 249 7.42 -10.12 10.64
N CYS A 250 6.34 -9.96 9.88
CA CYS A 250 6.34 -9.35 8.57
C CYS A 250 6.18 -7.83 8.69
N ASN A 251 7.12 -7.07 8.13
CA ASN A 251 6.96 -5.65 7.89
C ASN A 251 6.63 -5.36 6.41
N TYR A 252 6.54 -6.41 5.60
CA TYR A 252 6.21 -6.35 4.20
C TYR A 252 5.41 -7.58 3.77
N GLU A 253 4.36 -7.33 3.00
CA GLU A 253 3.54 -8.37 2.38
C GLU A 253 3.25 -8.02 0.93
N THR A 254 3.01 -9.03 0.10
CA THR A 254 2.58 -8.82 -1.27
C THR A 254 1.48 -9.82 -1.62
N PHE A 255 0.45 -9.31 -2.28
CA PHE A 255 -0.68 -10.09 -2.78
C PHE A 255 -0.88 -9.86 -4.27
N THR A 256 -1.27 -10.90 -5.00
CA THR A 256 -1.71 -10.75 -6.39
C THR A 256 -2.82 -11.74 -6.73
N ASP A 257 -3.70 -11.29 -7.61
CA ASP A 257 -4.73 -12.07 -8.28
C ASP A 257 -4.79 -11.68 -9.78
N PRO A 258 -5.80 -12.10 -10.57
CA PRO A 258 -5.89 -11.71 -11.98
C PRO A 258 -6.01 -10.20 -12.26
N PHE A 259 -6.32 -9.40 -11.25
CA PHE A 259 -6.75 -8.00 -11.44
C PHE A 259 -5.83 -6.97 -10.81
N ILE A 260 -5.07 -7.37 -9.77
CA ILE A 260 -4.30 -6.44 -8.92
C ILE A 260 -2.94 -7.00 -8.49
N MET A 261 -2.09 -6.08 -8.08
CA MET A 261 -0.91 -6.32 -7.25
C MET A 261 -1.03 -5.44 -6.00
N GLU A 262 -1.06 -6.04 -4.80
CA GLU A 262 -0.98 -5.28 -3.56
C GLU A 262 0.46 -5.28 -3.04
N ILE A 263 0.97 -4.08 -2.80
CA ILE A 263 2.30 -3.76 -2.30
C ILE A 263 2.10 -3.21 -0.90
N GLU A 264 2.31 -4.05 0.10
CA GLU A 264 1.83 -3.83 1.45
C GLU A 264 2.99 -3.60 2.42
N THR A 265 2.98 -2.50 3.15
CA THR A 265 3.94 -2.24 4.23
C THR A 265 3.23 -2.21 5.56
N LEU A 266 3.89 -2.73 6.59
CA LEU A 266 3.34 -2.82 7.93
C LEU A 266 4.25 -2.09 8.92
N GLY A 267 3.64 -1.22 9.73
CA GLY A 267 4.31 -0.61 10.86
C GLY A 267 4.54 -1.60 12.01
N ALA A 268 5.22 -1.14 13.04
CA ALA A 268 5.42 -1.93 14.25
C ALA A 268 4.09 -2.22 14.97
N LEU A 269 3.94 -3.44 15.45
CA LEU A 269 2.81 -3.86 16.28
C LEU A 269 2.91 -3.20 17.67
N ARG A 270 1.90 -2.41 18.04
CA ARG A 270 1.88 -1.65 19.28
C ARG A 270 0.59 -1.88 20.05
N THR A 271 0.69 -1.85 21.39
CA THR A 271 -0.49 -1.76 22.25
C THR A 271 -0.73 -0.29 22.56
N LEU A 272 -1.85 0.24 22.10
CA LEU A 272 -2.25 1.63 22.27
C LEU A 272 -3.31 1.72 23.37
N LYS A 273 -3.06 2.56 24.39
CA LYS A 273 -4.07 2.94 25.35
C LYS A 273 -5.08 3.92 24.74
N PRO A 274 -6.25 4.12 25.38
CA PRO A 274 -7.20 5.15 24.95
C PRO A 274 -6.52 6.51 24.72
N GLY A 275 -6.71 7.08 23.53
CA GLY A 275 -6.12 8.35 23.11
C GLY A 275 -4.68 8.28 22.58
N GLU A 276 -3.98 7.14 22.69
CA GLU A 276 -2.66 6.96 22.09
C GLU A 276 -2.76 6.68 20.59
N CYS A 277 -1.66 6.92 19.86
CA CYS A 277 -1.60 6.69 18.42
C CYS A 277 -0.37 5.89 18.00
N SER A 278 -0.47 5.30 16.81
CA SER A 278 0.63 4.71 16.06
C SER A 278 0.78 5.46 14.75
N ASP A 279 1.98 5.96 14.51
CA ASP A 279 2.34 6.67 13.27
C ASP A 279 3.24 5.78 12.42
N TYR A 280 3.07 5.89 11.10
CA TYR A 280 3.91 5.21 10.12
C TYR A 280 4.05 6.07 8.86
N GLU A 281 5.25 6.15 8.31
CA GLU A 281 5.54 6.94 7.11
C GLU A 281 6.16 6.08 6.03
N GLU A 282 5.77 6.33 4.80
CA GLU A 282 6.40 5.77 3.61
C GLU A 282 6.61 6.86 2.55
N ARG A 283 7.57 6.63 1.67
CA ARG A 283 7.89 7.54 0.57
C ARG A 283 7.83 6.79 -0.75
N TRP A 284 7.28 7.44 -1.74
CA TRP A 284 7.17 6.90 -3.09
C TRP A 284 7.82 7.81 -4.09
N ASP A 285 8.33 7.24 -5.15
CA ASP A 285 8.64 7.99 -6.36
C ASP A 285 8.36 7.19 -7.64
N LEU A 286 8.32 7.89 -8.76
CA LEU A 286 8.19 7.33 -10.09
C LEU A 286 9.39 7.74 -10.94
N ARG A 287 9.84 6.82 -11.78
CA ARG A 287 10.80 7.09 -12.85
C ARG A 287 10.31 6.50 -14.16
N ALA A 288 10.50 7.21 -15.28
CA ALA A 288 10.38 6.58 -16.57
C ALA A 288 11.45 5.49 -16.70
N CYS A 289 11.04 4.29 -17.08
CA CYS A 289 11.92 3.14 -17.15
C CYS A 289 11.54 2.27 -18.35
N SER A 290 12.41 2.27 -19.36
CA SER A 290 12.29 1.38 -20.53
C SER A 290 13.11 0.10 -20.40
N ASP A 291 13.90 -0.01 -19.32
CA ASP A 291 14.71 -1.19 -19.05
C ASP A 291 13.83 -2.38 -18.70
N SER A 292 14.32 -3.56 -19.04
CA SER A 292 13.69 -4.84 -18.69
C SER A 292 14.70 -5.78 -18.04
N PHE A 293 14.18 -6.76 -17.36
CA PHE A 293 15.00 -7.81 -16.74
C PHE A 293 14.24 -9.14 -16.74
N ASN A 294 14.98 -10.24 -16.64
CA ASN A 294 14.40 -11.53 -16.39
C ASN A 294 14.09 -11.68 -14.89
N PRO A 295 12.81 -11.72 -14.47
CA PRO A 295 12.44 -11.78 -13.05
C PRO A 295 12.78 -13.14 -12.38
N ARG A 296 13.38 -14.07 -13.12
CA ARG A 296 13.82 -15.37 -12.62
C ARG A 296 15.33 -15.58 -12.75
N ASP A 297 16.09 -14.50 -12.86
CA ASP A 297 17.56 -14.52 -12.93
C ASP A 297 18.13 -13.48 -11.95
N ASN A 298 18.77 -13.96 -10.88
CA ASN A 298 19.32 -13.10 -9.82
C ASN A 298 20.33 -12.08 -10.36
N ALA A 299 21.18 -12.46 -11.31
CA ALA A 299 22.19 -11.54 -11.84
C ALA A 299 21.56 -10.44 -12.69
N ASP A 300 20.51 -10.77 -13.44
CA ASP A 300 19.80 -9.80 -14.25
C ASP A 300 18.94 -8.84 -13.39
N ILE A 301 18.31 -9.36 -12.33
CA ILE A 301 17.62 -8.53 -11.32
C ILE A 301 18.62 -7.58 -10.65
N ASP A 302 19.76 -8.07 -10.21
CA ASP A 302 20.79 -7.26 -9.55
C ASP A 302 21.35 -6.17 -10.48
N ARG A 303 21.58 -6.49 -11.75
CA ARG A 303 21.95 -5.50 -12.77
C ARG A 303 20.89 -4.39 -12.89
N PHE A 304 19.62 -4.77 -12.99
CA PHE A 304 18.50 -3.83 -13.07
C PHE A 304 18.40 -2.95 -11.81
N VAL A 305 18.49 -3.54 -10.64
CA VAL A 305 18.43 -2.82 -9.35
C VAL A 305 19.56 -1.81 -9.24
N LYS A 306 20.80 -2.20 -9.58
CA LYS A 306 21.96 -1.29 -9.56
C LYS A 306 21.82 -0.11 -10.51
N ALA A 307 21.17 -0.31 -11.65
CA ALA A 307 20.98 0.74 -12.65
C ALA A 307 19.83 1.69 -12.31
N ASN A 308 18.79 1.22 -11.63
CA ASN A 308 17.51 1.94 -11.54
C ASN A 308 17.06 2.27 -10.11
N ILE A 309 17.61 1.62 -9.08
CA ILE A 309 17.13 1.78 -7.69
C ILE A 309 18.19 2.42 -6.78
N ASN A 310 19.44 2.05 -6.95
CA ASN A 310 20.58 2.52 -6.14
C ASN A 310 21.14 3.86 -6.63
#